data_eb316a79fa647944ccb3d12520b5d747
#
_entry.id   eb316a79fa647944ccb3d12520b5d747
#
_cell.length_a   1.000
_cell.length_b   1.000
_cell.length_c   1.000
_cell.angle_alpha   90.00
_cell.angle_beta   90.00
_cell.angle_gamma   90.00
#
_symmetry.space_group_name_H-M   'P 1'
#
loop_
_entity.id
_entity.type
_entity.pdbx_description
1 polymer ?
#
loop_
_entity_poly.entity_id
_entity_poly.type
_entity_poly.pdbx_seq_one_letter_code
_entity_poly.pdbx_strand_id
1 'polypeptide(L)'
;MDDIETVLQHYRSIREEERITSGLGHLELVRTQEILRRHLPPPPARLLDVGGATGVHAAWLAQDGYDVHVVDLASRHIEMVRTSLGSLGVSAEVGDARQLDFPDNSFDGVLVLGPLYHLIERKDRIQALREAVRVVRPAGLVAVAAISRFASLFDGLARGFLFDPEFRPIVDRDLREGQHRNPDSRPNWFTTAYFHHPRELRQEIQEVGLMVLDLVGVEGLAGWLGFLGDRWDTDDGRDAIVYAAQVVEDEPSLLGLSAHLLAIARTPA
;
A
#
# COMPACT_ATOMS: atom_id res chain seq x y z
N MET A 1 15.21 -4.46 19.04
CA MET A 1 14.16 -3.44 18.89
C MET A 1 12.98 -4.18 18.32
N ASP A 2 11.76 -3.90 18.78
CA ASP A 2 10.56 -4.50 18.21
C ASP A 2 10.40 -4.00 16.76
N ASP A 3 9.95 -4.87 15.84
CA ASP A 3 9.78 -4.52 14.42
C ASP A 3 8.87 -3.30 14.25
N ILE A 4 7.84 -3.17 15.09
CA ILE A 4 6.92 -2.02 15.12
C ILE A 4 7.66 -0.72 15.48
N GLU A 5 8.49 -0.73 16.51
CA GLU A 5 9.25 0.47 16.91
C GLU A 5 10.23 0.91 15.80
N THR A 6 10.83 -0.05 15.09
CA THR A 6 11.69 0.24 13.93
C THR A 6 10.91 0.94 12.81
N VAL A 7 9.70 0.47 12.51
CA VAL A 7 8.80 1.07 11.51
C VAL A 7 8.37 2.48 11.95
N LEU A 8 7.94 2.66 13.20
CA LEU A 8 7.54 3.97 13.72
C LEU A 8 8.71 4.98 13.70
N GLN A 9 9.93 4.53 14.00
CA GLN A 9 11.11 5.38 13.92
C GLN A 9 11.41 5.81 12.48
N HIS A 10 11.25 4.92 11.51
CA HIS A 10 11.40 5.23 10.09
C HIS A 10 10.44 6.35 9.66
N TYR A 11 9.15 6.22 9.97
CA TYR A 11 8.14 7.24 9.63
C TYR A 11 8.27 8.57 10.39
N ARG A 12 9.04 8.61 11.48
CA ARG A 12 9.45 9.88 12.10
C ARG A 12 10.50 10.63 11.29
N SER A 13 11.29 9.92 10.47
CA SER A 13 12.44 10.47 9.75
C SER A 13 12.15 10.78 8.27
N ILE A 14 11.12 10.23 7.67
CA ILE A 14 10.73 10.47 6.27
C ILE A 14 9.41 11.22 6.18
N ARG A 15 9.23 11.90 5.04
CA ARG A 15 7.98 12.55 4.66
C ARG A 15 7.33 11.74 3.54
N GLU A 16 6.50 10.78 3.93
CA GLU A 16 5.84 9.87 2.99
C GLU A 16 4.97 10.63 1.97
N GLU A 17 4.32 11.70 2.42
CA GLU A 17 3.55 12.58 1.54
C GLU A 17 4.39 13.20 0.41
N GLU A 18 5.65 13.55 0.67
CA GLU A 18 6.56 14.07 -0.36
C GLU A 18 6.97 12.98 -1.35
N ARG A 19 7.18 11.74 -0.88
CA ARG A 19 7.53 10.60 -1.72
C ARG A 19 6.44 10.29 -2.74
N ILE A 20 5.20 10.18 -2.30
CA ILE A 20 4.07 9.77 -3.14
C ILE A 20 3.54 10.91 -4.03
N THR A 21 3.90 12.15 -3.74
CA THR A 21 3.47 13.32 -4.50
C THR A 21 4.58 13.95 -5.35
N SER A 22 5.72 13.27 -5.54
CA SER A 22 6.82 13.77 -6.37
C SER A 22 7.34 12.72 -7.36
N GLY A 23 7.74 13.18 -8.54
CA GLY A 23 8.33 12.34 -9.58
C GLY A 23 7.47 11.10 -9.90
N LEU A 24 8.09 9.93 -9.99
CA LEU A 24 7.39 8.67 -10.26
C LEU A 24 6.53 8.16 -9.07
N GLY A 25 6.63 8.76 -7.89
CA GLY A 25 5.68 8.49 -6.80
C GLY A 25 4.24 8.88 -7.17
N HIS A 26 4.09 9.90 -8.02
CA HIS A 26 2.78 10.24 -8.60
C HIS A 26 2.16 9.11 -9.41
N LEU A 27 2.96 8.27 -10.08
CA LEU A 27 2.44 7.11 -10.82
C LEU A 27 1.75 6.13 -9.86
N GLU A 28 2.39 5.82 -8.72
CA GLU A 28 1.79 5.00 -7.67
C GLU A 28 0.43 5.55 -7.23
N LEU A 29 0.38 6.86 -6.92
CA LEU A 29 -0.83 7.52 -6.43
C LEU A 29 -1.94 7.51 -7.50
N VAL A 30 -1.65 7.95 -8.72
CA VAL A 30 -2.64 8.04 -9.81
C VAL A 30 -3.19 6.66 -10.15
N ARG A 31 -2.31 5.66 -10.25
CA ARG A 31 -2.72 4.29 -10.55
C ARG A 31 -3.56 3.67 -9.42
N THR A 32 -3.16 3.86 -8.16
CA THR A 32 -3.94 3.39 -7.01
C THR A 32 -5.33 4.01 -6.99
N GLN A 33 -5.44 5.32 -7.21
CA GLN A 33 -6.72 6.01 -7.31
C GLN A 33 -7.59 5.47 -8.46
N GLU A 34 -7.00 5.26 -9.63
CA GLU A 34 -7.70 4.75 -10.80
C GLU A 34 -8.23 3.32 -10.54
N ILE A 35 -7.39 2.43 -10.00
CA ILE A 35 -7.77 1.06 -9.69
C ILE A 35 -8.89 1.04 -8.63
N LEU A 36 -8.76 1.83 -7.56
CA LEU A 36 -9.78 1.90 -6.52
C LEU A 36 -11.11 2.43 -7.06
N ARG A 37 -11.12 3.50 -7.87
CA ARG A 37 -12.35 4.06 -8.45
C ARG A 37 -13.12 3.10 -9.34
N ARG A 38 -12.45 2.12 -9.95
CA ARG A 38 -13.11 1.07 -10.76
C ARG A 38 -13.94 0.10 -9.91
N HIS A 39 -13.64 -0.03 -8.61
CA HIS A 39 -14.17 -1.10 -7.74
C HIS A 39 -14.94 -0.59 -6.53
N LEU A 40 -14.64 0.62 -6.05
CA LEU A 40 -15.32 1.21 -4.91
C LEU A 40 -16.83 1.31 -5.15
N PRO A 41 -17.66 1.11 -4.10
CA PRO A 41 -19.09 1.39 -4.21
C PRO A 41 -19.30 2.87 -4.54
N PRO A 42 -20.42 3.22 -5.20
CA PRO A 42 -20.70 4.64 -5.45
C PRO A 42 -20.89 5.42 -4.15
N PRO A 43 -20.46 6.70 -4.10
CA PRO A 43 -20.73 7.56 -2.95
C PRO A 43 -22.25 7.88 -2.85
N PRO A 44 -22.78 8.17 -1.64
CA PRO A 44 -22.05 8.14 -0.38
C PRO A 44 -21.88 6.70 0.12
N ALA A 45 -20.66 6.35 0.52
CA ALA A 45 -20.35 5.09 1.16
C ALA A 45 -19.31 5.33 2.27
N ARG A 46 -19.35 4.50 3.31
CA ARG A 46 -18.46 4.62 4.46
C ARG A 46 -17.23 3.75 4.28
N LEU A 47 -16.05 4.37 4.25
CA LEU A 47 -14.77 3.72 3.99
C LEU A 47 -13.85 3.81 5.22
N LEU A 48 -13.15 2.72 5.52
CA LEU A 48 -12.08 2.67 6.51
C LEU A 48 -10.73 2.61 5.79
N ASP A 49 -9.85 3.56 6.08
CA ASP A 49 -8.46 3.59 5.59
C ASP A 49 -7.52 3.16 6.73
N VAL A 50 -7.12 1.90 6.71
CA VAL A 50 -6.28 1.27 7.75
C VAL A 50 -4.81 1.45 7.40
N GLY A 51 -4.06 2.10 8.29
CA GLY A 51 -2.69 2.53 8.04
C GLY A 51 -2.62 3.67 7.04
N GLY A 52 -3.63 4.57 7.06
CA GLY A 52 -3.76 5.64 6.08
C GLY A 52 -2.72 6.77 6.21
N ALA A 53 -1.74 6.61 7.11
CA ALA A 53 -0.66 7.57 7.35
C ALA A 53 -1.18 9.01 7.46
N THR A 54 -0.67 9.92 6.65
CA THR A 54 -1.08 11.34 6.65
C THR A 54 -2.38 11.62 5.88
N GLY A 55 -3.08 10.57 5.43
CA GLY A 55 -4.40 10.68 4.81
C GLY A 55 -4.38 11.01 3.32
N VAL A 56 -3.32 10.66 2.59
CA VAL A 56 -3.22 10.94 1.15
C VAL A 56 -4.40 10.34 0.38
N HIS A 57 -4.78 9.10 0.70
CA HIS A 57 -5.96 8.47 0.09
C HIS A 57 -7.26 9.02 0.67
N ALA A 58 -7.33 9.27 1.97
CA ALA A 58 -8.53 9.83 2.60
C ALA A 58 -8.92 11.20 2.03
N ALA A 59 -7.94 12.02 1.63
CA ALA A 59 -8.18 13.35 1.07
C ALA A 59 -9.02 13.31 -0.21
N TRP A 60 -8.60 12.53 -1.22
CA TRP A 60 -9.33 12.46 -2.48
C TRP A 60 -10.63 11.66 -2.35
N LEU A 61 -10.68 10.64 -1.49
CA LEU A 61 -11.91 9.90 -1.21
C LEU A 61 -12.99 10.81 -0.61
N ALA A 62 -12.63 11.66 0.36
CA ALA A 62 -13.56 12.64 0.92
C ALA A 62 -14.02 13.65 -0.13
N GLN A 63 -13.13 14.10 -1.02
CA GLN A 63 -13.48 14.97 -2.15
C GLN A 63 -14.43 14.30 -3.16
N ASP A 64 -14.28 13.00 -3.36
CA ASP A 64 -15.17 12.18 -4.21
C ASP A 64 -16.52 11.86 -3.50
N GLY A 65 -16.73 12.32 -2.25
CA GLY A 65 -18.01 12.23 -1.53
C GLY A 65 -18.17 11.00 -0.62
N TYR A 66 -17.07 10.33 -0.27
CA TYR A 66 -17.09 9.23 0.70
C TYR A 66 -17.02 9.73 2.15
N ASP A 67 -17.65 9.00 3.08
CA ASP A 67 -17.44 9.13 4.52
C ASP A 67 -16.21 8.31 4.89
N VAL A 68 -15.08 8.98 5.18
CA VAL A 68 -13.79 8.32 5.39
C VAL A 68 -13.37 8.38 6.85
N HIS A 69 -13.02 7.22 7.40
CA HIS A 69 -12.36 7.09 8.69
C HIS A 69 -10.95 6.55 8.51
N VAL A 70 -9.95 7.22 9.10
CA VAL A 70 -8.54 6.83 9.04
C VAL A 70 -8.11 6.21 10.36
N VAL A 71 -7.45 5.05 10.30
CA VAL A 71 -6.76 4.43 11.44
C VAL A 71 -5.29 4.34 11.13
N ASP A 72 -4.42 4.79 12.05
CA ASP A 72 -2.97 4.63 11.93
C ASP A 72 -2.34 4.42 13.31
N LEU A 73 -1.25 3.66 13.35
CA LEU A 73 -0.53 3.36 14.59
C LEU A 73 0.22 4.59 15.13
N ALA A 74 0.63 5.51 14.25
CA ALA A 74 1.39 6.71 14.59
C ALA A 74 0.45 7.87 14.97
N SER A 75 0.43 8.26 16.24
CA SER A 75 -0.39 9.39 16.73
C SER A 75 -0.13 10.68 15.96
N ARG A 76 1.13 10.93 15.54
CA ARG A 76 1.48 12.08 14.71
C ARG A 76 0.72 12.12 13.39
N HIS A 77 0.58 10.97 12.70
CA HIS A 77 -0.19 10.89 11.47
C HIS A 77 -1.65 11.26 11.69
N ILE A 78 -2.25 10.74 12.74
CA ILE A 78 -3.64 11.04 13.11
C ILE A 78 -3.86 12.52 13.44
N GLU A 79 -2.91 13.16 14.14
CA GLU A 79 -2.95 14.61 14.37
C GLU A 79 -2.89 15.40 13.06
N MET A 80 -2.05 14.98 12.11
CA MET A 80 -1.97 15.60 10.78
C MET A 80 -3.28 15.44 10.00
N VAL A 81 -3.86 14.23 9.96
CA VAL A 81 -5.17 13.99 9.32
C VAL A 81 -6.25 14.89 9.92
N ARG A 82 -6.38 14.92 11.24
CA ARG A 82 -7.38 15.75 11.93
C ARG A 82 -7.23 17.23 11.61
N THR A 83 -5.99 17.70 11.53
CA THR A 83 -5.69 19.12 11.26
C THR A 83 -5.94 19.48 9.80
N SER A 84 -5.50 18.65 8.85
CA SER A 84 -5.52 18.97 7.44
C SER A 84 -6.82 18.55 6.74
N LEU A 85 -7.46 17.45 7.17
CA LEU A 85 -8.62 16.86 6.51
C LEU A 85 -9.92 16.94 7.32
N GLY A 86 -9.87 17.42 8.55
CA GLY A 86 -11.08 17.54 9.40
C GLY A 86 -12.17 18.43 8.77
N SER A 87 -11.80 19.47 8.03
CA SER A 87 -12.74 20.33 7.30
C SER A 87 -13.42 19.64 6.10
N LEU A 88 -12.87 18.53 5.61
CA LEU A 88 -13.46 17.67 4.59
C LEU A 88 -14.36 16.56 5.19
N GLY A 89 -14.55 16.54 6.52
CA GLY A 89 -15.35 15.53 7.20
C GLY A 89 -14.59 14.21 7.47
N VAL A 90 -13.30 14.12 7.20
CA VAL A 90 -12.48 12.95 7.50
C VAL A 90 -12.32 12.81 9.01
N SER A 91 -12.69 11.65 9.56
CA SER A 91 -12.44 11.28 10.95
C SER A 91 -11.19 10.40 11.06
N ALA A 92 -10.51 10.42 12.21
CA ALA A 92 -9.28 9.65 12.38
C ALA A 92 -9.01 9.27 13.84
N GLU A 93 -8.46 8.08 14.08
CA GLU A 93 -8.05 7.61 15.40
C GLU A 93 -6.79 6.77 15.35
N VAL A 94 -6.07 6.73 16.50
CA VAL A 94 -4.91 5.85 16.67
C VAL A 94 -5.42 4.43 16.88
N GLY A 95 -4.89 3.48 16.10
CA GLY A 95 -5.28 2.06 16.22
C GLY A 95 -4.32 1.12 15.50
N ASP A 96 -4.44 -0.16 15.83
CA ASP A 96 -3.65 -1.25 15.25
C ASP A 96 -4.52 -2.03 14.25
N ALA A 97 -4.01 -2.25 13.05
CA ALA A 97 -4.69 -3.03 12.00
C ALA A 97 -5.09 -4.45 12.47
N ARG A 98 -4.36 -5.00 13.45
CA ARG A 98 -4.61 -6.33 14.01
C ARG A 98 -5.76 -6.38 15.03
N GLN A 99 -6.23 -5.21 15.46
CA GLN A 99 -7.32 -5.06 16.43
C GLN A 99 -8.00 -3.70 16.21
N LEU A 100 -9.05 -3.70 15.39
CA LEU A 100 -9.81 -2.50 15.06
C LEU A 100 -10.98 -2.30 16.05
N ASP A 101 -11.07 -1.10 16.63
CA ASP A 101 -12.11 -0.78 17.61
C ASP A 101 -13.43 -0.33 16.93
N PHE A 102 -13.93 -1.19 16.04
CA PHE A 102 -15.20 -0.98 15.35
C PHE A 102 -16.10 -2.21 15.47
N PRO A 103 -17.43 -2.01 15.49
CA PRO A 103 -18.38 -3.12 15.39
C PRO A 103 -18.22 -3.87 14.06
N ASP A 104 -18.66 -5.13 14.06
CA ASP A 104 -18.73 -5.92 12.83
C ASP A 104 -19.64 -5.22 11.80
N ASN A 105 -19.30 -5.37 10.52
CA ASN A 105 -20.10 -4.86 9.39
C ASN A 105 -20.36 -3.34 9.43
N SER A 106 -19.38 -2.54 9.85
CA SER A 106 -19.50 -1.09 10.04
C SER A 106 -19.20 -0.27 8.78
N PHE A 107 -18.49 -0.85 7.80
CA PHE A 107 -17.99 -0.14 6.62
C PHE A 107 -18.45 -0.80 5.31
N ASP A 108 -18.65 0.01 4.28
CA ASP A 108 -18.95 -0.45 2.92
C ASP A 108 -17.68 -0.91 2.19
N GLY A 109 -16.52 -0.36 2.57
CA GLY A 109 -15.22 -0.74 2.07
C GLY A 109 -14.10 -0.50 3.08
N VAL A 110 -13.06 -1.34 3.03
CA VAL A 110 -11.87 -1.25 3.86
C VAL A 110 -10.63 -1.23 2.98
N LEU A 111 -9.78 -0.23 3.18
CA LEU A 111 -8.51 -0.07 2.49
C LEU A 111 -7.38 -0.45 3.46
N VAL A 112 -6.56 -1.43 3.08
CA VAL A 112 -5.37 -1.88 3.82
C VAL A 112 -4.16 -1.61 2.93
N LEU A 113 -3.83 -0.33 2.75
CA LEU A 113 -2.84 0.11 1.76
C LEU A 113 -1.42 0.29 2.32
N GLY A 114 -1.26 0.19 3.63
CA GLY A 114 0.02 0.40 4.32
C GLY A 114 0.45 -0.72 5.26
N PRO A 115 -0.42 -1.20 6.16
CA PRO A 115 -0.01 -2.02 7.30
C PRO A 115 0.57 -3.38 6.93
N LEU A 116 0.06 -4.01 5.86
CA LEU A 116 0.34 -5.42 5.59
C LEU A 116 1.84 -5.69 5.38
N TYR A 117 2.53 -4.79 4.69
CA TYR A 117 3.96 -4.96 4.46
C TYR A 117 4.84 -4.57 5.67
N HIS A 118 4.28 -3.97 6.72
CA HIS A 118 4.98 -3.75 7.99
C HIS A 118 4.76 -4.88 9.01
N LEU A 119 3.90 -5.84 8.72
CA LEU A 119 3.65 -7.01 9.55
C LEU A 119 4.49 -8.20 9.06
N ILE A 120 5.68 -8.36 9.64
CA ILE A 120 6.65 -9.39 9.22
C ILE A 120 6.10 -10.80 9.44
N GLU A 121 5.47 -11.02 10.60
CA GLU A 121 4.93 -12.31 10.95
C GLU A 121 3.62 -12.58 10.19
N ARG A 122 3.55 -13.73 9.50
CA ARG A 122 2.36 -14.12 8.75
C ARG A 122 1.07 -14.11 9.59
N LYS A 123 1.16 -14.56 10.85
CA LYS A 123 0.00 -14.57 11.77
C LYS A 123 -0.58 -13.16 11.97
N ASP A 124 0.28 -12.15 12.02
CA ASP A 124 -0.14 -10.75 12.22
C ASP A 124 -0.79 -10.20 10.94
N ARG A 125 -0.28 -10.55 9.75
CA ARG A 125 -0.91 -10.19 8.47
C ARG A 125 -2.30 -10.83 8.32
N ILE A 126 -2.40 -12.13 8.63
CA ILE A 126 -3.69 -12.84 8.63
C ILE A 126 -4.66 -12.23 9.65
N GLN A 127 -4.17 -11.80 10.82
CA GLN A 127 -5.01 -11.15 11.82
C GLN A 127 -5.52 -9.78 11.33
N ALA A 128 -4.66 -8.97 10.71
CA ALA A 128 -5.08 -7.68 10.14
C ALA A 128 -6.12 -7.87 9.01
N LEU A 129 -5.94 -8.86 8.16
CA LEU A 129 -6.93 -9.21 7.13
C LEU A 129 -8.26 -9.71 7.73
N ARG A 130 -8.22 -10.49 8.82
CA ARG A 130 -9.45 -10.91 9.54
C ARG A 130 -10.19 -9.73 10.15
N GLU A 131 -9.49 -8.76 10.70
CA GLU A 131 -10.12 -7.54 11.22
C GLU A 131 -10.76 -6.73 10.08
N ALA A 132 -10.09 -6.59 8.93
CA ALA A 132 -10.68 -5.95 7.76
C ALA A 132 -11.97 -6.67 7.30
N VAL A 133 -11.96 -8.02 7.28
CA VAL A 133 -13.17 -8.83 6.97
C VAL A 133 -14.26 -8.64 8.00
N ARG A 134 -13.93 -8.57 9.28
CA ARG A 134 -14.89 -8.41 10.36
C ARG A 134 -15.64 -7.08 10.29
N VAL A 135 -14.91 -5.99 10.02
CA VAL A 135 -15.51 -4.65 10.06
C VAL A 135 -16.20 -4.25 8.75
N VAL A 136 -15.87 -4.92 7.64
CA VAL A 136 -16.55 -4.68 6.36
C VAL A 136 -17.87 -5.45 6.28
N ARG A 137 -18.87 -4.87 5.62
CA ARG A 137 -20.18 -5.49 5.40
C ARG A 137 -20.12 -6.72 4.51
N PRO A 138 -21.12 -7.63 4.55
CA PRO A 138 -21.30 -8.65 3.53
C PRO A 138 -21.32 -8.04 2.11
N ALA A 139 -20.67 -8.68 1.16
CA ALA A 139 -20.40 -8.18 -0.18
C ALA A 139 -19.61 -6.86 -0.25
N GLY A 140 -19.05 -6.39 0.86
CA GLY A 140 -18.25 -5.17 0.92
C GLY A 140 -16.85 -5.37 0.33
N LEU A 141 -16.22 -4.24 -0.03
CA LEU A 141 -14.92 -4.21 -0.68
C LEU A 141 -13.78 -4.24 0.34
N VAL A 142 -12.74 -5.02 0.05
CA VAL A 142 -11.45 -4.92 0.74
C VAL A 142 -10.35 -4.75 -0.30
N ALA A 143 -9.63 -3.62 -0.25
CA ALA A 143 -8.47 -3.37 -1.08
C ALA A 143 -7.19 -3.55 -0.25
N VAL A 144 -6.23 -4.31 -0.75
CA VAL A 144 -5.02 -4.69 -0.02
C VAL A 144 -3.78 -4.39 -0.85
N ALA A 145 -2.93 -3.48 -0.37
CA ALA A 145 -1.64 -3.24 -1.00
C ALA A 145 -0.52 -4.08 -0.36
N ALA A 146 0.45 -4.44 -1.17
CA ALA A 146 1.67 -5.11 -0.74
C ALA A 146 2.86 -4.66 -1.60
N ILE A 147 4.06 -4.71 -1.03
CA ILE A 147 5.31 -4.52 -1.78
C ILE A 147 5.68 -5.85 -2.44
N SER A 148 6.08 -5.78 -3.71
CA SER A 148 6.51 -6.96 -4.48
C SER A 148 7.75 -7.60 -3.89
N ARG A 149 7.81 -8.94 -3.91
CA ARG A 149 8.97 -9.77 -3.53
C ARG A 149 10.26 -9.33 -4.22
N PHE A 150 10.14 -8.75 -5.40
CA PHE A 150 11.26 -8.36 -6.24
C PHE A 150 11.63 -6.86 -6.12
N ALA A 151 10.93 -6.11 -5.27
CA ALA A 151 11.11 -4.66 -5.18
C ALA A 151 12.54 -4.25 -4.84
N SER A 152 13.19 -4.85 -3.83
CA SER A 152 14.57 -4.51 -3.48
C SER A 152 15.57 -4.83 -4.59
N LEU A 153 15.32 -5.91 -5.37
CA LEU A 153 16.17 -6.25 -6.51
C LEU A 153 16.11 -5.16 -7.59
N PHE A 154 14.89 -4.75 -7.97
CA PHE A 154 14.72 -3.76 -9.03
C PHE A 154 15.09 -2.34 -8.57
N ASP A 155 14.75 -1.95 -7.34
CA ASP A 155 15.20 -0.68 -6.75
C ASP A 155 16.72 -0.63 -6.64
N GLY A 156 17.33 -1.71 -6.15
CA GLY A 156 18.76 -1.84 -6.06
C GLY A 156 19.48 -1.76 -7.41
N LEU A 157 18.85 -2.29 -8.47
CA LEU A 157 19.40 -2.17 -9.83
C LEU A 157 19.21 -0.74 -10.36
N ALA A 158 18.01 -0.18 -10.24
CA ALA A 158 17.68 1.15 -10.76
C ALA A 158 18.48 2.28 -10.08
N ARG A 159 18.72 2.16 -8.78
CA ARG A 159 19.42 3.16 -7.95
C ARG A 159 20.90 2.83 -7.71
N GLY A 160 21.36 1.70 -8.19
CA GLY A 160 22.76 1.28 -8.07
C GLY A 160 23.14 0.64 -6.72
N PHE A 161 22.21 0.34 -5.83
CA PHE A 161 22.51 -0.28 -4.53
C PHE A 161 23.05 -1.71 -4.68
N LEU A 162 22.73 -2.42 -5.78
CA LEU A 162 23.28 -3.74 -6.05
C LEU A 162 24.81 -3.77 -6.24
N PHE A 163 25.43 -2.62 -6.47
CA PHE A 163 26.89 -2.51 -6.52
C PHE A 163 27.53 -2.42 -5.13
N ASP A 164 26.73 -2.20 -4.08
CA ASP A 164 27.16 -2.29 -2.69
C ASP A 164 27.11 -3.76 -2.23
N PRO A 165 28.25 -4.36 -1.80
CA PRO A 165 28.28 -5.75 -1.37
C PRO A 165 27.42 -6.02 -0.12
N GLU A 166 27.11 -5.01 0.68
CA GLU A 166 26.27 -5.15 1.88
C GLU A 166 24.77 -5.17 1.54
N PHE A 167 24.35 -4.67 0.38
CA PHE A 167 22.95 -4.69 -0.05
C PHE A 167 22.51 -6.06 -0.60
N ARG A 168 23.40 -6.80 -1.28
CA ARG A 168 23.07 -8.11 -1.88
C ARG A 168 22.51 -9.12 -0.88
N PRO A 169 23.07 -9.30 0.32
CA PRO A 169 22.50 -10.23 1.32
C PRO A 169 21.07 -9.86 1.73
N ILE A 170 20.71 -8.56 1.68
CA ILE A 170 19.34 -8.10 1.93
C ILE A 170 18.44 -8.59 0.80
N VAL A 171 18.81 -8.34 -0.46
CA VAL A 171 18.07 -8.80 -1.65
C VAL A 171 17.91 -10.33 -1.66
N ASP A 172 18.97 -11.09 -1.36
CA ASP A 172 18.91 -12.55 -1.31
C ASP A 172 17.93 -13.06 -0.25
N ARG A 173 17.84 -12.38 0.90
CA ARG A 173 16.85 -12.67 1.93
C ARG A 173 15.44 -12.33 1.47
N ASP A 174 15.24 -11.15 0.89
CA ASP A 174 13.96 -10.71 0.36
C ASP A 174 13.41 -11.72 -0.65
N LEU A 175 14.23 -12.11 -1.62
CA LEU A 175 13.83 -13.08 -2.65
C LEU A 175 13.47 -14.46 -2.07
N ARG A 176 14.19 -14.92 -1.05
CA ARG A 176 13.98 -16.24 -0.44
C ARG A 176 12.84 -16.26 0.58
N GLU A 177 12.78 -15.24 1.45
CA GLU A 177 11.94 -15.23 2.65
C GLU A 177 10.88 -14.12 2.65
N GLY A 178 11.04 -13.09 1.81
CA GLY A 178 10.19 -11.90 1.81
C GLY A 178 10.47 -10.94 2.96
N GLN A 179 11.41 -11.23 3.84
CA GLN A 179 11.69 -10.40 5.01
C GLN A 179 12.79 -9.38 4.72
N HIS A 180 12.38 -8.19 4.34
CA HIS A 180 13.28 -7.06 4.19
C HIS A 180 13.74 -6.54 5.55
N ARG A 181 15.04 -6.44 5.73
CA ARG A 181 15.65 -5.93 6.97
C ARG A 181 16.87 -5.08 6.64
N ASN A 182 16.87 -3.88 7.20
CA ASN A 182 17.96 -2.92 7.11
C ASN A 182 18.53 -2.68 8.52
N PRO A 183 19.38 -3.62 9.03
CA PRO A 183 19.81 -3.62 10.44
C PRO A 183 20.62 -2.38 10.81
N ASP A 184 21.36 -1.83 9.86
CA ASP A 184 22.21 -0.66 10.06
C ASP A 184 21.48 0.67 9.81
N SER A 185 20.16 0.61 9.55
CA SER A 185 19.33 1.78 9.24
C SER A 185 19.94 2.67 8.15
N ARG A 186 20.53 2.06 7.12
CA ARG A 186 21.14 2.79 6.02
C ARG A 186 20.11 3.63 5.28
N PRO A 187 20.39 4.90 5.03
CA PRO A 187 19.49 5.78 4.30
C PRO A 187 19.13 5.18 2.93
N ASN A 188 17.88 5.30 2.55
CA ASN A 188 17.33 4.85 1.25
C ASN A 188 17.23 3.33 1.04
N TRP A 189 17.61 2.48 1.98
CA TRP A 189 17.50 1.03 1.87
C TRP A 189 16.19 0.49 2.46
N PHE A 190 15.20 1.29 2.59
CA PHE A 190 13.90 1.01 3.19
C PHE A 190 13.99 0.51 4.65
N THR A 191 12.86 0.33 5.30
CA THR A 191 12.76 -0.15 6.67
C THR A 191 12.40 -1.64 6.72
N THR A 192 12.27 -2.18 7.93
CA THR A 192 11.77 -3.54 8.15
C THR A 192 10.40 -3.71 7.49
N ALA A 193 10.28 -4.67 6.58
CA ALA A 193 9.06 -4.94 5.82
C ALA A 193 8.96 -6.40 5.36
N TYR A 194 7.76 -6.83 4.99
CA TYR A 194 7.50 -8.09 4.31
C TYR A 194 7.11 -7.83 2.85
N PHE A 195 7.87 -8.41 1.93
CA PHE A 195 7.65 -8.31 0.49
C PHE A 195 6.94 -9.57 -0.01
N HIS A 196 5.78 -9.38 -0.63
CA HIS A 196 4.93 -10.48 -1.05
C HIS A 196 5.27 -10.98 -2.46
N HIS A 197 5.32 -12.30 -2.60
CA HIS A 197 5.12 -12.89 -3.93
C HIS A 197 3.62 -12.72 -4.30
N PRO A 198 3.25 -12.40 -5.56
CA PRO A 198 1.84 -12.23 -5.94
C PRO A 198 0.93 -13.38 -5.53
N ARG A 199 1.44 -14.63 -5.62
CA ARG A 199 0.69 -15.83 -5.19
C ARG A 199 0.46 -15.88 -3.68
N GLU A 200 1.42 -15.45 -2.88
CA GLU A 200 1.29 -15.43 -1.42
C GLU A 200 0.24 -14.42 -0.97
N LEU A 201 0.26 -13.22 -1.56
CA LEU A 201 -0.76 -12.20 -1.30
C LEU A 201 -2.17 -12.74 -1.59
N ARG A 202 -2.36 -13.36 -2.76
CA ARG A 202 -3.63 -13.99 -3.12
C ARG A 202 -4.03 -15.08 -2.12
N GLN A 203 -3.10 -15.91 -1.69
CA GLN A 203 -3.37 -17.00 -0.72
C GLN A 203 -3.76 -16.45 0.66
N GLU A 204 -3.05 -15.44 1.17
CA GLU A 204 -3.38 -14.83 2.47
C GLU A 204 -4.78 -14.19 2.46
N ILE A 205 -5.15 -13.52 1.36
CA ILE A 205 -6.47 -12.93 1.18
C ILE A 205 -7.57 -14.01 1.12
N GLN A 206 -7.33 -15.09 0.37
CA GLN A 206 -8.29 -16.20 0.25
C GLN A 206 -8.46 -16.99 1.56
N GLU A 207 -7.40 -17.12 2.35
CA GLU A 207 -7.42 -17.83 3.64
C GLU A 207 -8.38 -17.19 4.65
N VAL A 208 -8.57 -15.87 4.59
CA VAL A 208 -9.51 -15.17 5.47
C VAL A 208 -10.94 -15.12 4.90
N GLY A 209 -11.20 -15.85 3.82
CA GLY A 209 -12.53 -15.98 3.22
C GLY A 209 -12.89 -14.88 2.21
N LEU A 210 -11.95 -14.03 1.83
CA LEU A 210 -12.16 -13.04 0.80
C LEU A 210 -12.07 -13.63 -0.61
N MET A 211 -12.93 -13.17 -1.50
CA MET A 211 -12.93 -13.51 -2.92
C MET A 211 -12.13 -12.43 -3.67
N VAL A 212 -10.96 -12.80 -4.19
CA VAL A 212 -10.12 -11.90 -4.99
C VAL A 212 -10.77 -11.66 -6.35
N LEU A 213 -11.13 -10.43 -6.62
CA LEU A 213 -11.66 -9.97 -7.90
C LEU A 213 -10.52 -9.65 -8.86
N ASP A 214 -9.58 -8.81 -8.41
CA ASP A 214 -8.40 -8.41 -9.16
C ASP A 214 -7.14 -8.49 -8.29
N LEU A 215 -6.01 -8.76 -8.92
CA LEU A 215 -4.67 -8.61 -8.37
C LEU A 215 -3.80 -8.00 -9.45
N VAL A 216 -3.39 -6.77 -9.25
CA VAL A 216 -2.71 -5.96 -10.27
C VAL A 216 -1.37 -5.42 -9.79
N GLY A 217 -0.46 -5.20 -10.74
CA GLY A 217 0.75 -4.42 -10.53
C GLY A 217 0.45 -2.93 -10.71
N VAL A 218 0.79 -2.11 -9.74
CA VAL A 218 0.39 -0.70 -9.73
C VAL A 218 1.15 0.11 -10.78
N GLU A 219 2.49 0.10 -10.73
CA GLU A 219 3.35 0.93 -11.57
C GLU A 219 3.95 0.18 -12.78
N GLY A 220 3.93 -1.15 -12.71
CA GLY A 220 4.63 -1.99 -13.68
C GLY A 220 6.12 -1.66 -13.77
N LEU A 221 6.72 -1.85 -14.95
CA LEU A 221 8.12 -1.53 -15.21
C LEU A 221 8.42 -0.02 -15.06
N ALA A 222 7.45 0.83 -15.36
CA ALA A 222 7.65 2.28 -15.39
C ALA A 222 8.11 2.84 -14.02
N GLY A 223 7.69 2.23 -12.91
CA GLY A 223 8.11 2.62 -11.56
C GLY A 223 9.61 2.55 -11.28
N TRP A 224 10.37 1.79 -12.08
CA TRP A 224 11.82 1.63 -11.92
C TRP A 224 12.65 2.50 -12.86
N LEU A 225 12.03 3.13 -13.84
CA LEU A 225 12.72 3.86 -14.90
C LEU A 225 12.87 5.34 -14.53
N GLY A 226 13.81 5.65 -13.65
CA GLY A 226 14.04 7.01 -13.11
C GLY A 226 14.14 8.11 -14.17
N PHE A 227 14.63 7.79 -15.39
CA PHE A 227 14.70 8.75 -16.50
C PHE A 227 13.31 9.19 -17.03
N LEU A 228 12.24 8.49 -16.64
CA LEU A 228 10.88 8.89 -17.00
C LEU A 228 10.36 10.04 -16.11
N GLY A 229 11.05 10.38 -15.01
CA GLY A 229 10.64 11.46 -14.12
C GLY A 229 10.40 12.78 -14.84
N ASP A 230 11.32 13.18 -15.72
CA ASP A 230 11.19 14.41 -16.52
C ASP A 230 10.01 14.36 -17.53
N ARG A 231 9.59 13.15 -17.94
CA ARG A 231 8.45 12.95 -18.82
C ARG A 231 7.11 13.06 -18.08
N TRP A 232 7.09 12.80 -16.79
CA TRP A 232 5.89 12.89 -15.97
C TRP A 232 5.30 14.30 -15.94
N ASP A 233 6.12 15.32 -16.09
CA ASP A 233 5.71 16.72 -16.05
C ASP A 233 4.99 17.21 -17.33
N THR A 234 4.94 16.36 -18.36
CA THR A 234 4.18 16.63 -19.60
C THR A 234 2.97 15.73 -19.71
N ASP A 235 1.84 16.24 -20.26
CA ASP A 235 0.61 15.46 -20.39
C ASP A 235 0.82 14.21 -21.25
N ASP A 236 1.41 14.34 -22.44
CA ASP A 236 1.69 13.23 -23.35
C ASP A 236 2.61 12.18 -22.70
N GLY A 237 3.61 12.63 -21.92
CA GLY A 237 4.53 11.74 -21.21
C GLY A 237 3.83 10.99 -20.07
N ARG A 238 3.01 11.69 -19.31
CA ARG A 238 2.19 11.09 -18.24
C ARG A 238 1.24 10.04 -18.79
N ASP A 239 0.50 10.39 -19.85
CA ASP A 239 -0.45 9.48 -20.51
C ASP A 239 0.25 8.22 -21.02
N ALA A 240 1.44 8.35 -21.64
CA ALA A 240 2.21 7.21 -22.12
C ALA A 240 2.71 6.31 -20.96
N ILE A 241 3.16 6.90 -19.85
CA ILE A 241 3.63 6.16 -18.66
C ILE A 241 2.47 5.42 -18.00
N VAL A 242 1.32 6.10 -17.79
CA VAL A 242 0.12 5.49 -17.22
C VAL A 242 -0.40 4.37 -18.13
N TYR A 243 -0.49 4.59 -19.44
CA TYR A 243 -0.87 3.56 -20.40
C TYR A 243 0.03 2.33 -20.32
N ALA A 244 1.36 2.50 -20.24
CA ALA A 244 2.29 1.39 -20.15
C ALA A 244 2.09 0.54 -18.87
N ALA A 245 1.68 1.17 -17.75
CA ALA A 245 1.33 0.45 -16.53
C ALA A 245 0.00 -0.29 -16.67
N GLN A 246 -1.03 0.36 -17.27
CA GLN A 246 -2.38 -0.17 -17.43
C GLN A 246 -2.44 -1.44 -18.29
N VAL A 247 -1.74 -1.47 -19.43
CA VAL A 247 -1.85 -2.57 -20.41
C VAL A 247 -1.25 -3.89 -19.94
N VAL A 248 -0.51 -3.88 -18.83
CA VAL A 248 0.13 -5.07 -18.25
C VAL A 248 -0.25 -5.28 -16.77
N GLU A 249 -1.17 -4.50 -16.24
CA GLU A 249 -1.45 -4.46 -14.81
C GLU A 249 -1.88 -5.81 -14.22
N ASP A 250 -2.63 -6.61 -14.98
CA ASP A 250 -3.17 -7.91 -14.58
C ASP A 250 -2.44 -9.12 -15.22
N GLU A 251 -1.39 -8.86 -16.04
CA GLU A 251 -0.62 -9.94 -16.68
C GLU A 251 0.17 -10.74 -15.61
N PRO A 252 -0.19 -12.04 -15.37
CA PRO A 252 0.37 -12.79 -14.25
C PRO A 252 1.88 -12.94 -14.29
N SER A 253 2.48 -12.95 -15.48
CA SER A 253 3.94 -13.05 -15.66
C SER A 253 4.67 -11.76 -15.33
N LEU A 254 3.97 -10.62 -15.25
CA LEU A 254 4.54 -9.29 -15.04
C LEU A 254 4.18 -8.67 -13.67
N LEU A 255 3.25 -9.27 -12.91
CA LEU A 255 2.84 -8.74 -11.60
C LEU A 255 4.04 -8.45 -10.68
N GLY A 256 5.01 -9.37 -10.64
CA GLY A 256 6.19 -9.21 -9.79
C GLY A 256 7.15 -8.11 -10.24
N LEU A 257 6.96 -7.57 -11.45
CA LEU A 257 7.79 -6.48 -11.98
C LEU A 257 7.39 -5.12 -11.40
N SER A 258 6.16 -4.97 -10.91
CA SER A 258 5.72 -3.75 -10.21
C SER A 258 6.34 -3.64 -8.82
N ALA A 259 6.56 -2.42 -8.34
CA ALA A 259 6.99 -2.17 -6.97
C ALA A 259 5.88 -2.54 -5.99
N HIS A 260 4.66 -2.12 -6.30
CA HIS A 260 3.48 -2.39 -5.48
C HIS A 260 2.50 -3.31 -6.21
N LEU A 261 1.88 -4.17 -5.42
CA LEU A 261 0.75 -5.02 -5.81
C LEU A 261 -0.50 -4.47 -5.13
N LEU A 262 -1.61 -4.42 -5.85
CA LEU A 262 -2.90 -4.07 -5.30
C LEU A 262 -3.90 -5.19 -5.58
N ALA A 263 -4.42 -5.78 -4.52
CA ALA A 263 -5.47 -6.77 -4.60
C ALA A 263 -6.82 -6.13 -4.25
N ILE A 264 -7.81 -6.37 -5.08
CA ILE A 264 -9.20 -6.00 -4.84
C ILE A 264 -9.97 -7.28 -4.54
N ALA A 265 -10.65 -7.28 -3.40
CA ALA A 265 -11.39 -8.45 -2.95
C ALA A 265 -12.75 -8.06 -2.36
N ARG A 266 -13.64 -9.03 -2.20
CA ARG A 266 -14.94 -8.87 -1.54
C ARG A 266 -15.20 -9.97 -0.54
N THR A 267 -15.94 -9.63 0.52
CA THR A 267 -16.56 -10.62 1.38
C THR A 267 -17.68 -11.35 0.65
N PRO A 268 -17.96 -12.61 0.98
CA PRO A 268 -19.18 -13.28 0.52
C PRO A 268 -20.44 -12.46 0.86
N ALA A 269 -21.50 -12.66 0.06
CA ALA A 269 -22.80 -12.02 0.25
C ALA A 269 -23.54 -12.62 1.47
#